data_b72a84d2ba1d8589c2654a1ac5c5c184
#
_entry.id   b72a84d2ba1d8589c2654a1ac5c5c184
#
_cell.length_a   1.000
_cell.length_b   1.000
_cell.length_c   1.000
_cell.angle_alpha   90.00
_cell.angle_beta   90.00
_cell.angle_gamma   90.00
#
_symmetry.space_group_name_H-M   'P 1'
#
loop_
_entity.id
_entity.type
_entity.pdbx_description
1 polymer ?
#
loop_
_entity_poly.entity_id
_entity_poly.type
_entity_poly.pdbx_seq_one_letter_code
_entity_poly.pdbx_strand_id
1 'polypeptide(L)'
;MENLKAFKLISKRIIKTLLNDFPNQSILFSDDFNKDCKEYKIDFSSCIHFLKECKVLKYDKENNGDFSGVLISPKAYLYFSKNDLNDIDDLIEFCMR
;
A
#
# COMPACT_ATOMS: atom_id res chain seq x y z
N MET A 1 1.45 -18.99 -5.73
CA MET A 1 2.81 -18.46 -5.78
C MET A 1 3.05 -17.60 -4.53
N GLU A 2 4.13 -17.89 -3.84
CA GLU A 2 4.43 -17.27 -2.55
C GLU A 2 4.62 -15.75 -2.64
N ASN A 3 5.25 -15.26 -3.71
CA ASN A 3 5.48 -13.83 -3.90
C ASN A 3 4.18 -13.04 -4.02
N LEU A 4 3.19 -13.59 -4.70
CA LEU A 4 1.88 -12.93 -4.82
C LEU A 4 1.17 -12.87 -3.47
N LYS A 5 1.24 -13.94 -2.69
CA LYS A 5 0.65 -13.95 -1.34
C LYS A 5 1.35 -12.96 -0.43
N ALA A 6 2.67 -12.90 -0.49
CA ALA A 6 3.46 -11.94 0.29
C ALA A 6 3.12 -10.51 -0.08
N PHE A 7 3.03 -10.21 -1.37
CA PHE A 7 2.64 -8.89 -1.85
C PHE A 7 1.27 -8.49 -1.30
N LYS A 8 0.28 -9.39 -1.38
CA LYS A 8 -1.06 -9.12 -0.88
C LYS A 8 -1.07 -8.83 0.62
N LEU A 9 -0.31 -9.61 1.39
CA LEU A 9 -0.23 -9.43 2.84
C LEU A 9 0.38 -8.07 3.20
N ILE A 10 1.51 -7.74 2.60
CA ILE A 10 2.22 -6.49 2.86
C ILE A 10 1.38 -5.30 2.38
N SER A 11 0.79 -5.40 1.20
CA SER A 11 -0.06 -4.35 0.65
C SER A 11 -1.27 -4.08 1.54
N LYS A 12 -1.90 -5.11 2.08
CA LYS A 12 -3.01 -4.97 3.02
C LYS A 12 -2.59 -4.18 4.26
N ARG A 13 -1.41 -4.49 4.82
CA ARG A 13 -0.90 -3.77 5.99
C ARG A 13 -0.63 -2.31 5.67
N ILE A 14 -0.05 -2.04 4.50
CA ILE A 14 0.19 -0.66 4.04
C ILE A 14 -1.13 0.10 3.96
N ILE A 15 -2.11 -0.46 3.28
CA ILE A 15 -3.40 0.21 3.09
C ILE A 15 -4.12 0.42 4.42
N LYS A 16 -4.09 -0.54 5.33
CA LYS A 16 -4.69 -0.37 6.66
C LYS A 16 -4.08 0.80 7.40
N THR A 17 -2.76 0.97 7.33
CA THR A 17 -2.07 2.10 7.94
C THR A 17 -2.58 3.41 7.34
N LEU A 18 -2.69 3.48 6.01
CA LEU A 18 -3.16 4.69 5.34
C LEU A 18 -4.61 5.02 5.70
N LEU A 19 -5.46 4.01 5.82
CA LEU A 19 -6.86 4.20 6.20
C LEU A 19 -6.99 4.69 7.64
N ASN A 20 -6.15 4.18 8.54
CA ASN A 20 -6.18 4.61 9.95
C ASN A 20 -5.80 6.08 10.10
N ASP A 21 -4.89 6.57 9.27
CA ASP A 21 -4.43 7.96 9.34
C ASP A 21 -5.29 8.91 8.51
N PHE A 22 -6.03 8.38 7.53
CA PHE A 22 -6.82 9.20 6.61
C PHE A 22 -7.76 10.15 7.37
N PRO A 23 -7.90 11.42 6.98
CA PRO A 23 -7.37 12.06 5.77
C PRO A 23 -5.96 12.65 5.90
N ASN A 24 -5.28 12.39 7.01
CA ASN A 24 -3.92 12.87 7.22
C ASN A 24 -2.93 12.00 6.44
N GLN A 25 -1.86 12.61 5.98
CA GLN A 25 -0.79 11.89 5.29
C GLN A 25 -0.03 11.01 6.28
N SER A 26 0.45 9.89 5.80
CA SER A 26 1.24 8.95 6.60
C SER A 26 2.70 9.00 6.21
N ILE A 27 3.56 8.64 7.15
CA ILE A 27 4.96 8.33 6.88
C ILE A 27 5.10 6.81 7.05
N LEU A 28 5.58 6.14 6.00
CA LEU A 28 5.79 4.70 6.02
C LEU A 28 7.27 4.40 6.14
N PHE A 29 7.66 3.77 7.24
CA PHE A 29 9.04 3.38 7.49
C PHE A 29 9.24 1.93 7.07
N SER A 30 10.27 1.67 6.28
CA SER A 30 10.59 0.30 5.85
C SER A 30 10.79 -0.63 7.05
N ASP A 31 11.35 -0.12 8.16
CA ASP A 31 11.58 -0.92 9.35
C ASP A 31 10.29 -1.51 9.95
N ASP A 32 9.17 -0.82 9.81
CA ASP A 32 7.89 -1.32 10.32
C ASP A 32 7.40 -2.54 9.57
N PHE A 33 7.91 -2.77 8.35
CA PHE A 33 7.53 -3.89 7.49
C PHE A 33 8.65 -4.90 7.29
N ASN A 34 9.82 -4.68 7.91
CA ASN A 34 11.00 -5.51 7.71
C ASN A 34 10.79 -6.98 8.01
N LYS A 35 10.06 -7.28 9.07
CA LYS A 35 9.84 -8.68 9.48
C LYS A 35 9.18 -9.47 8.36
N ASP A 36 8.07 -8.95 7.84
CA ASP A 36 7.34 -9.63 6.78
C ASP A 36 8.11 -9.61 5.46
N CYS A 37 8.76 -8.50 5.15
CA CYS A 37 9.53 -8.38 3.92
C CYS A 37 10.70 -9.35 3.88
N LYS A 38 11.40 -9.54 5.00
CA LYS A 38 12.51 -10.49 5.09
C LYS A 38 12.02 -11.94 5.04
N GLU A 39 10.93 -12.22 5.74
CA GLU A 39 10.35 -13.57 5.77
C GLU A 39 10.00 -14.05 4.37
N TYR A 40 9.39 -13.19 3.57
CA TYR A 40 8.93 -13.54 2.23
C TYR A 40 9.88 -13.12 1.13
N LYS A 41 11.03 -12.53 1.47
CA LYS A 41 12.05 -12.06 0.51
C LYS A 41 11.45 -11.10 -0.53
N ILE A 42 10.64 -10.16 -0.07
CA ILE A 42 10.02 -9.15 -0.92
C ILE A 42 10.51 -7.77 -0.50
N ASP A 43 10.67 -6.88 -1.48
CA ASP A 43 11.16 -5.52 -1.24
C ASP A 43 9.99 -4.57 -0.95
N PHE A 44 10.07 -3.89 0.21
CA PHE A 44 9.03 -2.95 0.62
C PHE A 44 8.83 -1.82 -0.39
N SER A 45 9.94 -1.22 -0.85
CA SER A 45 9.86 -0.13 -1.83
C SER A 45 9.16 -0.55 -3.11
N SER A 46 9.43 -1.78 -3.56
CA SER A 46 8.79 -2.33 -4.76
C SER A 46 7.28 -2.46 -4.58
N CYS A 47 6.83 -2.84 -3.39
CA CYS A 47 5.39 -2.89 -3.10
C CYS A 47 4.75 -1.51 -3.20
N ILE A 48 5.39 -0.50 -2.63
CA ILE A 48 4.89 0.88 -2.69
C ILE A 48 4.86 1.37 -4.13
N HIS A 49 5.94 1.15 -4.89
CA HIS A 49 6.01 1.57 -6.29
C HIS A 49 4.91 0.91 -7.13
N PHE A 50 4.67 -0.38 -6.89
CA PHE A 50 3.62 -1.10 -7.62
C PHE A 50 2.24 -0.55 -7.28
N LEU A 51 1.96 -0.31 -6.01
CA LEU A 51 0.67 0.26 -5.59
C LEU A 51 0.45 1.65 -6.16
N LYS A 52 1.52 2.44 -6.29
CA LYS A 52 1.45 3.75 -6.94
C LYS A 52 1.13 3.59 -8.43
N GLU A 53 1.79 2.66 -9.11
CA GLU A 53 1.49 2.38 -10.53
C GLU A 53 0.05 1.93 -10.73
N CYS A 54 -0.51 1.19 -9.77
CA CYS A 54 -1.90 0.76 -9.80
C CYS A 54 -2.87 1.88 -9.41
N LYS A 55 -2.36 3.06 -9.10
CA LYS A 55 -3.17 4.24 -8.71
C LYS A 55 -3.95 4.02 -7.42
N VAL A 56 -3.41 3.20 -6.53
CA VAL A 56 -4.00 2.92 -5.23
C VAL A 56 -3.60 3.98 -4.20
N LEU A 57 -2.35 4.44 -4.29
CA LEU A 57 -1.81 5.43 -3.37
C LEU A 57 -0.92 6.42 -4.09
N LYS A 58 -0.56 7.48 -3.37
CA LYS A 58 0.43 8.46 -3.82
C LYS A 58 1.34 8.83 -2.66
N TYR A 59 2.50 9.39 -2.95
CA TYR A 59 3.43 9.88 -1.94
C TYR A 59 4.23 11.06 -2.49
N ASP A 60 4.81 11.86 -1.57
CA ASP A 60 5.58 13.04 -1.96
C ASP A 60 7.05 12.73 -2.13
N LYS A 61 7.63 12.00 -1.18
CA LYS A 61 9.07 11.75 -1.16
C LYS A 61 9.38 10.31 -0.77
N GLU A 62 10.42 9.79 -1.40
CA GLU A 62 11.05 8.52 -1.02
C GLU A 62 12.48 8.84 -0.58
N ASN A 63 12.88 8.37 0.60
CA ASN A 63 14.19 8.63 1.15
C ASN A 63 14.71 7.38 1.86
N ASN A 64 15.71 6.71 1.27
CA ASN A 64 16.34 5.51 1.84
C ASN A 64 15.33 4.40 2.16
N GLY A 65 14.33 4.23 1.30
CA GLY A 65 13.33 3.19 1.47
C GLY A 65 12.16 3.58 2.35
N ASP A 66 12.15 4.78 2.91
CA ASP A 66 11.03 5.32 3.66
C ASP A 66 10.23 6.29 2.79
N PHE A 67 8.94 6.37 3.01
CA PHE A 67 8.05 7.18 2.19
C PHE A 67 7.29 8.18 3.05
N SER A 68 7.22 9.43 2.60
CA SER A 68 6.48 10.49 3.29
C SER A 68 5.41 11.10 2.39
N GLY A 69 4.42 11.73 3.02
CA GLY A 69 3.28 12.29 2.31
C GLY A 69 2.43 11.21 1.67
N VAL A 70 2.37 10.01 2.27
CA VAL A 70 1.65 8.88 1.68
C VAL A 70 0.17 8.99 1.98
N LEU A 71 -0.64 8.79 0.94
CA LEU A 71 -2.09 8.92 1.05
C LEU A 71 -2.76 7.99 0.04
N ILE A 72 -3.91 7.44 0.38
CA ILE A 72 -4.68 6.70 -0.60
C ILE A 72 -5.11 7.64 -1.73
N SER A 73 -5.22 7.10 -2.94
CA SER A 73 -5.65 7.88 -4.11
C SER A 73 -7.13 8.25 -4.01
N PRO A 74 -7.60 9.25 -4.78
CA PRO A 74 -9.04 9.53 -4.85
C PRO A 74 -9.87 8.32 -5.27
N LYS A 75 -9.36 7.50 -6.19
CA LYS A 75 -10.06 6.28 -6.61
C LYS A 75 -10.15 5.26 -5.47
N ALA A 76 -9.07 5.08 -4.71
CA ALA A 76 -9.08 4.20 -3.55
C ALA A 76 -10.06 4.70 -2.50
N TYR A 77 -10.12 6.00 -2.28
CA TYR A 77 -11.12 6.60 -1.40
C TYR A 77 -12.54 6.23 -1.84
N LEU A 78 -12.83 6.36 -3.14
CA LEU A 78 -14.16 6.00 -3.67
C LEU A 78 -14.48 4.53 -3.43
N TYR A 79 -13.48 3.65 -3.61
CA TYR A 79 -13.64 2.23 -3.33
C TYR A 79 -14.03 2.00 -1.87
N PHE A 80 -13.27 2.59 -0.95
CA PHE A 80 -13.48 2.37 0.48
C PHE A 80 -14.72 3.09 1.03
N SER A 81 -15.28 4.05 0.30
CA SER A 81 -16.53 4.67 0.70
C SER A 81 -17.71 3.69 0.65
N LYS A 82 -17.56 2.58 -0.07
CA LYS A 82 -18.61 1.57 -0.27
C LYS A 82 -18.17 0.14 0.04
N ASN A 83 -16.89 -0.09 0.28
CA ASN A 83 -16.34 -1.43 0.43
C ASN A 83 -15.34 -1.47 1.58
N ASP A 84 -15.26 -2.62 2.23
CA ASP A 84 -14.21 -2.89 3.20
C ASP A 84 -12.97 -3.42 2.49
N LEU A 85 -11.85 -3.44 3.19
CA LEU A 85 -10.61 -3.99 2.65
C LEU A 85 -10.64 -5.52 2.79
N ASN A 86 -11.15 -6.19 1.78
CA ASN A 86 -11.19 -7.66 1.74
C ASN A 86 -10.10 -8.23 0.85
N ASP A 87 -10.15 -7.92 -0.44
CA ASP A 87 -9.20 -8.43 -1.42
C ASP A 87 -8.47 -7.28 -2.09
N ILE A 88 -7.14 -7.30 -2.01
CA ILE A 88 -6.32 -6.25 -2.63
C ILE A 88 -6.49 -6.23 -4.15
N ASP A 89 -6.77 -7.37 -4.77
CA ASP A 89 -6.97 -7.44 -6.22
C ASP A 89 -8.20 -6.64 -6.66
N ASP A 90 -9.28 -6.69 -5.87
CA ASP A 90 -10.50 -5.93 -6.17
C ASP A 90 -10.22 -4.42 -6.12
N LEU A 91 -9.46 -3.99 -5.12
CA LEU A 91 -9.06 -2.60 -4.98
C LEU A 91 -8.21 -2.16 -6.18
N ILE A 92 -7.22 -2.96 -6.54
CA ILE A 92 -6.32 -2.65 -7.66
C ILE A 92 -7.13 -2.56 -8.96
N GLU A 93 -8.00 -3.53 -9.22
CA GLU A 93 -8.83 -3.52 -10.42
C GLU A 93 -9.69 -2.26 -10.49
N PHE A 94 -10.32 -1.89 -9.37
CA PHE A 94 -11.13 -0.68 -9.31
C PHE A 94 -10.30 0.57 -9.62
N CYS A 95 -9.13 0.69 -9.03
CA CYS A 95 -8.28 1.87 -9.18
C CYS A 95 -7.69 2.01 -10.59
N MET A 96 -7.55 0.91 -11.31
CA MET A 96 -6.98 0.92 -12.66
C MET A 96 -8.00 1.11 -13.77
N ARG A 97 -9.27 1.18 -13.45
CA ARG A 97 -10.32 1.42 -14.46
C ARG A 97 -10.32 2.83 -15.02
#